data_cb77b07bb1e34557e01b69810e580a30
#
_entry.id   cb77b07bb1e34557e01b69810e580a30
#
_cell.length_a   1.000
_cell.length_b   1.000
_cell.length_c   1.000
_cell.angle_alpha   90.00
_cell.angle_beta   90.00
_cell.angle_gamma   90.00
#
_symmetry.space_group_name_H-M   'P 1'
#
loop_
_entity.id
_entity.type
_entity.pdbx_description
1 polymer ?
#
loop_
_entity_poly.entity_id
_entity_poly.type
_entity_poly.pdbx_seq_one_letter_code
_entity_poly.pdbx_strand_id
1 'polypeptide(L)'
;MLTIKADGVSVRGLRLTGSGNSHDGMDAGVLIQANRALVEQNVIDDVLFGIHIQQGDGNVLRDNDISSKREVSSLRGEGVRIWYGHENAIENNRIHHARDLLLTNSSENRIVGNELSHNRISIEFIYSPDNLVKDNQITHNDTGIVAIYSDGLRIEDNRIAHIRNTGSSALSIKESSQVRISGNKVVHNATGLTANSPIFPENILYLVNNNFSYNNVAMYFYGEKGGHVIHDNRFLENLTTIAVSHVASARHNDWQGNLWDDYEGFDRDADGFGDTPHTIKLYADRIWMDRPVTQFFRGTPVMGMIDLLERLAPFSEPGTVLTDERPRFAY
;
A
#
# COMPACT_ATOMS: atom_id res chain seq x y z
N MET A 1 -17.85 23.10 -14.20
CA MET A 1 -17.18 21.96 -14.86
C MET A 1 -16.44 22.47 -16.10
N LEU A 2 -15.16 22.20 -16.21
CA LEU A 2 -14.33 22.50 -17.38
C LEU A 2 -14.12 21.19 -18.16
N THR A 3 -14.38 21.19 -19.47
CA THR A 3 -14.16 20.01 -20.32
C THR A 3 -13.10 20.30 -21.37
N ILE A 4 -12.06 19.48 -21.42
CA ILE A 4 -10.98 19.53 -22.41
C ILE A 4 -11.27 18.46 -23.47
N LYS A 5 -11.46 18.90 -24.74
CA LYS A 5 -11.77 18.02 -25.88
C LYS A 5 -10.76 18.11 -27.01
N ALA A 6 -9.77 18.97 -26.88
CA ALA A 6 -8.71 19.13 -27.87
C ALA A 6 -7.36 18.76 -27.24
N ASP A 7 -6.52 18.12 -28.04
CA ASP A 7 -5.18 17.70 -27.63
C ASP A 7 -4.28 18.90 -27.34
N GLY A 8 -3.36 18.73 -26.38
CA GLY A 8 -2.33 19.73 -26.06
C GLY A 8 -2.84 21.00 -25.39
N VAL A 9 -4.07 20.98 -24.85
CA VAL A 9 -4.62 22.15 -24.13
C VAL A 9 -3.95 22.28 -22.76
N SER A 10 -3.64 23.53 -22.37
CA SER A 10 -3.14 23.83 -21.02
C SER A 10 -4.18 24.61 -20.20
N VAL A 11 -4.38 24.16 -18.96
CA VAL A 11 -5.23 24.80 -17.94
C VAL A 11 -4.36 25.10 -16.72
N ARG A 12 -4.19 26.40 -16.42
CA ARG A 12 -3.22 26.81 -15.38
C ARG A 12 -3.76 27.95 -14.51
N GLY A 13 -3.45 27.89 -13.21
CA GLY A 13 -3.63 29.00 -12.26
C GLY A 13 -5.09 29.37 -12.00
N LEU A 14 -6.00 28.43 -12.16
CA LEU A 14 -7.44 28.64 -11.94
C LEU A 14 -7.87 28.10 -10.56
N ARG A 15 -8.96 28.67 -10.04
CA ARG A 15 -9.74 28.03 -8.99
C ARG A 15 -11.05 27.53 -9.60
N LEU A 16 -11.29 26.22 -9.51
CA LEU A 16 -12.48 25.55 -10.00
C LEU A 16 -13.24 24.98 -8.81
N THR A 17 -14.46 25.45 -8.58
CA THR A 17 -15.24 25.12 -7.38
C THR A 17 -16.71 24.97 -7.69
N GLY A 18 -17.46 24.26 -6.84
CA GLY A 18 -18.92 24.21 -6.90
C GLY A 18 -19.47 23.34 -8.02
N SER A 19 -18.94 22.11 -8.24
CA SER A 19 -19.58 21.18 -9.19
C SER A 19 -20.94 20.70 -8.70
N GLY A 20 -21.76 20.13 -9.59
CA GLY A 20 -22.95 19.38 -9.22
C GLY A 20 -22.65 18.18 -8.31
N ASN A 21 -23.69 17.38 -8.04
CA ASN A 21 -23.62 16.21 -7.13
C ASN A 21 -24.00 14.89 -7.85
N SER A 22 -24.02 14.88 -9.17
CA SER A 22 -24.39 13.69 -9.94
C SER A 22 -23.20 12.78 -10.13
N HIS A 23 -23.24 11.60 -9.52
CA HIS A 23 -22.28 10.54 -9.78
C HIS A 23 -22.43 10.00 -11.20
N ASP A 24 -23.64 9.82 -11.67
CA ASP A 24 -23.94 9.34 -13.03
C ASP A 24 -23.52 10.35 -14.09
N GLY A 25 -23.72 11.64 -13.82
CA GLY A 25 -23.30 12.76 -14.67
C GLY A 25 -21.81 13.07 -14.59
N MET A 26 -21.10 12.40 -13.68
CA MET A 26 -19.67 12.64 -13.41
C MET A 26 -19.32 14.11 -13.27
N ASP A 27 -19.97 14.80 -12.33
CA ASP A 27 -19.78 16.23 -12.06
C ASP A 27 -18.36 16.53 -11.55
N ALA A 28 -17.43 16.69 -12.50
CA ALA A 28 -16.02 16.93 -12.23
C ALA A 28 -15.64 18.42 -12.29
N GLY A 29 -14.62 18.83 -11.53
CA GLY A 29 -13.98 20.13 -11.73
C GLY A 29 -13.38 20.23 -13.11
N VAL A 30 -12.60 19.22 -13.53
CA VAL A 30 -12.03 19.09 -14.88
C VAL A 30 -12.32 17.71 -15.46
N LEU A 31 -12.90 17.67 -16.66
CA LEU A 31 -13.06 16.46 -17.45
C LEU A 31 -12.13 16.53 -18.66
N ILE A 32 -11.24 15.56 -18.82
CA ILE A 32 -10.28 15.46 -19.93
C ILE A 32 -10.71 14.30 -20.83
N GLN A 33 -11.06 14.63 -22.08
CA GLN A 33 -11.38 13.70 -23.17
C GLN A 33 -10.46 13.98 -24.36
N ALA A 34 -9.15 14.09 -24.09
CA ALA A 34 -8.13 14.51 -25.02
C ALA A 34 -6.78 13.96 -24.58
N ASN A 35 -5.78 14.04 -25.43
CA ASN A 35 -4.42 13.63 -25.16
C ASN A 35 -3.49 14.83 -24.93
N ARG A 36 -2.41 14.59 -24.20
CA ARG A 36 -1.33 15.57 -23.97
C ARG A 36 -1.81 16.91 -23.41
N ALA A 37 -2.91 16.91 -22.65
CA ALA A 37 -3.34 18.08 -21.92
C ALA A 37 -2.44 18.32 -20.69
N LEU A 38 -2.26 19.58 -20.34
CA LEU A 38 -1.56 20.01 -19.14
C LEU A 38 -2.52 20.72 -18.19
N VAL A 39 -2.73 20.18 -17.01
CA VAL A 39 -3.51 20.80 -15.94
C VAL A 39 -2.58 21.05 -14.77
N GLU A 40 -2.20 22.32 -14.54
CA GLU A 40 -1.20 22.63 -13.54
C GLU A 40 -1.49 23.88 -12.72
N GLN A 41 -1.02 23.88 -11.46
CA GLN A 41 -1.13 25.03 -10.56
C GLN A 41 -2.58 25.51 -10.36
N ASN A 42 -3.54 24.58 -10.32
CA ASN A 42 -4.94 24.90 -10.09
C ASN A 42 -5.35 24.53 -8.67
N VAL A 43 -6.36 25.23 -8.15
CA VAL A 43 -7.09 24.83 -6.95
C VAL A 43 -8.44 24.29 -7.40
N ILE A 44 -8.72 23.03 -7.07
CA ILE A 44 -9.96 22.33 -7.44
C ILE A 44 -10.63 21.86 -6.15
N ASP A 45 -11.61 22.59 -5.69
CA ASP A 45 -12.24 22.36 -4.39
C ASP A 45 -13.77 22.40 -4.46
N ASP A 46 -14.44 21.82 -3.45
CA ASP A 46 -15.90 21.70 -3.41
C ASP A 46 -16.50 21.12 -4.70
N VAL A 47 -15.82 20.14 -5.27
CA VAL A 47 -16.24 19.41 -6.47
C VAL A 47 -16.55 17.95 -6.11
N LEU A 48 -17.48 17.32 -6.81
CA LEU A 48 -17.75 15.90 -6.58
C LEU A 48 -16.53 15.07 -7.02
N PHE A 49 -16.16 15.18 -8.29
CA PHE A 49 -14.90 14.62 -8.82
C PHE A 49 -13.91 15.77 -9.09
N GLY A 50 -12.66 15.59 -8.69
CA GLY A 50 -11.63 16.61 -8.95
C GLY A 50 -11.27 16.68 -10.43
N ILE A 51 -10.40 15.79 -10.90
CA ILE A 51 -10.00 15.67 -12.32
C ILE A 51 -10.34 14.26 -12.80
N HIS A 52 -11.08 14.18 -13.91
CA HIS A 52 -11.40 12.92 -14.56
C HIS A 52 -10.79 12.85 -15.94
N ILE A 53 -9.87 11.92 -16.18
CA ILE A 53 -9.34 11.57 -17.50
C ILE A 53 -10.14 10.39 -18.04
N GLN A 54 -10.79 10.58 -19.17
CA GLN A 54 -11.58 9.58 -19.85
C GLN A 54 -11.01 9.30 -21.23
N GLN A 55 -10.39 8.13 -21.40
CA GLN A 55 -9.78 7.69 -22.68
C GLN A 55 -8.76 8.69 -23.22
N GLY A 56 -7.90 9.24 -22.35
CA GLY A 56 -6.90 10.23 -22.71
C GLY A 56 -5.50 9.80 -22.28
N ASP A 57 -4.54 9.96 -23.18
CA ASP A 57 -3.18 9.51 -23.01
C ASP A 57 -2.18 10.67 -22.93
N GLY A 58 -1.08 10.45 -22.18
CA GLY A 58 0.02 11.39 -22.09
C GLY A 58 -0.35 12.73 -21.44
N ASN A 59 -1.42 12.80 -20.65
CA ASN A 59 -1.80 14.03 -19.95
C ASN A 59 -0.92 14.23 -18.72
N VAL A 60 -0.69 15.50 -18.36
CA VAL A 60 0.07 15.87 -17.16
C VAL A 60 -0.81 16.65 -16.19
N LEU A 61 -0.95 16.12 -14.99
CA LEU A 61 -1.58 16.78 -13.85
C LEU A 61 -0.49 17.14 -12.84
N ARG A 62 -0.17 18.43 -12.70
CA ARG A 62 0.98 18.83 -11.89
C ARG A 62 0.69 20.02 -10.99
N ASP A 63 1.23 19.99 -9.77
CA ASP A 63 1.18 21.09 -8.81
C ASP A 63 -0.25 21.59 -8.51
N ASN A 64 -1.26 20.73 -8.57
CA ASN A 64 -2.65 21.09 -8.26
C ASN A 64 -2.97 20.79 -6.78
N ASP A 65 -3.87 21.59 -6.20
CA ASP A 65 -4.49 21.31 -4.89
C ASP A 65 -5.93 20.85 -5.14
N ILE A 66 -6.20 19.56 -4.82
CA ILE A 66 -7.44 18.88 -5.21
C ILE A 66 -8.15 18.34 -3.99
N SER A 67 -9.40 18.74 -3.78
CA SER A 67 -10.26 18.21 -2.73
C SER A 67 -11.71 18.05 -3.20
N SER A 68 -12.41 17.08 -2.61
CA SER A 68 -13.82 16.85 -2.89
C SER A 68 -14.73 17.69 -2.00
N LYS A 69 -16.03 17.47 -2.11
CA LYS A 69 -17.05 18.11 -1.28
C LYS A 69 -16.90 17.72 0.20
N ARG A 70 -17.40 18.57 1.10
CA ARG A 70 -17.41 18.33 2.56
C ARG A 70 -18.48 17.31 2.96
N GLU A 71 -18.36 16.11 2.43
CA GLU A 71 -19.23 14.97 2.72
C GLU A 71 -18.47 13.89 3.53
N VAL A 72 -19.18 12.90 4.04
CA VAL A 72 -18.53 11.70 4.59
C VAL A 72 -17.72 11.01 3.48
N SER A 73 -16.59 10.38 3.83
CA SER A 73 -15.63 9.87 2.86
C SER A 73 -16.23 8.94 1.80
N SER A 74 -17.26 8.16 2.17
CA SER A 74 -17.97 7.23 1.27
C SER A 74 -18.85 7.92 0.22
N LEU A 75 -19.27 9.17 0.44
CA LEU A 75 -20.12 9.95 -0.48
C LEU A 75 -19.32 10.91 -1.37
N ARG A 76 -18.02 11.07 -1.09
CA ARG A 76 -17.13 11.87 -1.92
C ARG A 76 -16.88 11.18 -3.26
N GLY A 77 -16.57 11.95 -4.27
CA GLY A 77 -16.03 11.45 -5.53
C GLY A 77 -14.51 11.36 -5.48
N GLU A 78 -13.92 10.77 -6.50
CA GLU A 78 -12.48 10.64 -6.65
C GLU A 78 -11.82 12.02 -6.83
N GLY A 79 -10.67 12.22 -6.17
CA GLY A 79 -9.85 13.42 -6.38
C GLY A 79 -9.28 13.42 -7.80
N VAL A 80 -8.76 12.28 -8.23
CA VAL A 80 -8.35 12.02 -9.62
C VAL A 80 -8.88 10.66 -10.04
N ARG A 81 -9.45 10.59 -11.23
CA ARG A 81 -9.88 9.36 -11.85
C ARG A 81 -9.31 9.23 -13.25
N ILE A 82 -8.70 8.09 -13.56
CA ILE A 82 -8.24 7.72 -14.89
C ILE A 82 -8.98 6.47 -15.33
N TRP A 83 -9.69 6.58 -16.46
CA TRP A 83 -10.46 5.48 -17.02
C TRP A 83 -10.05 5.26 -18.48
N TYR A 84 -9.46 4.08 -18.76
CA TYR A 84 -8.85 3.78 -20.07
C TYR A 84 -7.90 4.88 -20.53
N GLY A 85 -6.95 5.29 -19.68
CA GLY A 85 -5.95 6.31 -20.00
C GLY A 85 -4.54 5.80 -19.70
N HIS A 86 -3.62 6.04 -20.62
CA HIS A 86 -2.27 5.50 -20.57
C HIS A 86 -1.21 6.60 -20.57
N GLU A 87 -0.02 6.30 -20.04
CA GLU A 87 1.13 7.21 -20.05
C GLU A 87 0.87 8.61 -19.43
N ASN A 88 -0.15 8.73 -18.56
CA ASN A 88 -0.43 9.99 -17.88
C ASN A 88 0.53 10.19 -16.69
N ALA A 89 0.86 11.45 -16.41
CA ALA A 89 1.69 11.84 -15.28
C ALA A 89 0.88 12.63 -14.23
N ILE A 90 0.86 12.15 -13.00
CA ILE A 90 0.25 12.80 -11.84
C ILE A 90 1.40 13.18 -10.91
N GLU A 91 1.84 14.44 -10.93
CA GLU A 91 3.10 14.86 -10.33
C GLU A 91 2.92 16.03 -9.35
N ASN A 92 3.50 15.91 -8.16
CA ASN A 92 3.54 16.98 -7.15
C ASN A 92 2.18 17.59 -6.80
N ASN A 93 1.08 16.84 -6.91
CA ASN A 93 -0.23 17.32 -6.53
C ASN A 93 -0.45 17.09 -5.03
N ARG A 94 -1.29 17.94 -4.44
CA ARG A 94 -1.88 17.73 -3.13
C ARG A 94 -3.31 17.26 -3.31
N ILE A 95 -3.58 15.99 -2.98
CA ILE A 95 -4.91 15.37 -3.13
C ILE A 95 -5.42 14.98 -1.75
N HIS A 96 -6.46 15.66 -1.31
CA HIS A 96 -6.93 15.46 0.07
C HIS A 96 -8.45 15.56 0.20
N HIS A 97 -8.98 14.92 1.25
CA HIS A 97 -10.42 14.91 1.52
C HIS A 97 -11.26 14.51 0.30
N ALA A 98 -10.72 13.62 -0.51
CA ALA A 98 -11.40 13.00 -1.64
C ALA A 98 -11.79 11.54 -1.29
N ARG A 99 -12.48 10.86 -2.20
CA ARG A 99 -12.68 9.44 -2.07
C ARG A 99 -11.38 8.70 -2.37
N ASP A 100 -10.90 8.78 -3.58
CA ASP A 100 -9.74 8.01 -4.05
C ASP A 100 -8.96 8.79 -5.13
N LEU A 101 -7.72 8.35 -5.41
CA LEU A 101 -7.08 8.46 -6.71
C LEU A 101 -7.24 7.10 -7.38
N LEU A 102 -8.09 7.00 -8.40
CA LEU A 102 -8.52 5.73 -9.00
C LEU A 102 -8.05 5.58 -10.44
N LEU A 103 -7.37 4.46 -10.74
CA LEU A 103 -7.04 4.04 -12.09
C LEU A 103 -7.81 2.75 -12.41
N THR A 104 -8.53 2.75 -13.53
CA THR A 104 -9.27 1.58 -14.01
C THR A 104 -8.93 1.33 -15.48
N ASN A 105 -8.50 0.10 -15.80
CA ASN A 105 -8.05 -0.28 -17.15
C ASN A 105 -7.03 0.71 -17.73
N SER A 106 -6.05 1.13 -16.93
CA SER A 106 -5.16 2.24 -17.23
C SER A 106 -3.71 1.85 -16.90
N SER A 107 -2.84 1.80 -17.90
CA SER A 107 -1.46 1.33 -17.76
C SER A 107 -0.43 2.43 -17.95
N GLU A 108 0.81 2.15 -17.54
CA GLU A 108 1.99 2.98 -17.81
C GLU A 108 1.90 4.42 -17.26
N ASN A 109 0.97 4.67 -16.33
CA ASN A 109 0.85 5.98 -15.70
C ASN A 109 1.89 6.13 -14.58
N ARG A 110 2.25 7.37 -14.28
CA ARG A 110 3.23 7.75 -13.26
C ARG A 110 2.58 8.63 -12.20
N ILE A 111 2.64 8.19 -10.97
CA ILE A 111 2.15 8.93 -9.79
C ILE A 111 3.36 9.25 -8.92
N VAL A 112 3.89 10.47 -9.03
CA VAL A 112 5.21 10.82 -8.50
C VAL A 112 5.16 12.09 -7.66
N GLY A 113 5.75 12.05 -6.45
CA GLY A 113 5.95 13.24 -5.62
C GLY A 113 4.68 13.85 -5.04
N ASN A 114 3.55 13.14 -5.05
CA ASN A 114 2.28 13.68 -4.57
C ASN A 114 2.15 13.57 -3.04
N GLU A 115 1.36 14.49 -2.46
CA GLU A 115 0.88 14.44 -1.09
C GLU A 115 -0.58 13.98 -1.09
N LEU A 116 -0.86 12.77 -0.51
CA LEU A 116 -2.20 12.20 -0.45
C LEU A 116 -2.63 12.02 1.01
N SER A 117 -3.68 12.74 1.43
CA SER A 117 -4.10 12.70 2.84
C SER A 117 -5.62 12.80 3.04
N HIS A 118 -6.12 12.15 4.10
CA HIS A 118 -7.53 12.20 4.49
C HIS A 118 -8.50 11.72 3.39
N ASN A 119 -8.04 10.79 2.56
CA ASN A 119 -8.83 10.12 1.54
C ASN A 119 -9.33 8.75 2.06
N ARG A 120 -10.35 8.18 1.44
CA ARG A 120 -10.81 6.82 1.73
C ARG A 120 -9.76 5.79 1.28
N ILE A 121 -9.34 5.85 0.02
CA ILE A 121 -8.19 5.11 -0.50
C ILE A 121 -7.23 6.14 -1.11
N SER A 122 -5.95 6.04 -0.77
CA SER A 122 -4.98 6.98 -1.34
C SER A 122 -4.85 6.80 -2.83
N ILE A 123 -4.54 5.57 -3.26
CA ILE A 123 -4.39 5.19 -4.67
C ILE A 123 -4.99 3.81 -4.87
N GLU A 124 -5.85 3.66 -5.86
CA GLU A 124 -6.49 2.38 -6.19
C GLU A 124 -6.25 2.03 -7.67
N PHE A 125 -5.73 0.83 -7.89
CA PHE A 125 -5.51 0.25 -9.21
C PHE A 125 -6.46 -0.93 -9.41
N ILE A 126 -7.26 -0.89 -10.48
CA ILE A 126 -8.16 -1.99 -10.86
C ILE A 126 -7.90 -2.31 -12.34
N TYR A 127 -7.43 -3.52 -12.63
CA TYR A 127 -7.02 -3.93 -13.99
C TYR A 127 -6.08 -2.93 -14.66
N SER A 128 -5.11 -2.42 -13.90
CA SER A 128 -4.26 -1.30 -14.31
C SER A 128 -2.77 -1.69 -14.17
N PRO A 129 -2.19 -2.37 -15.17
CA PRO A 129 -0.83 -2.89 -15.10
C PRO A 129 0.22 -1.80 -15.35
N ASP A 130 1.48 -2.13 -15.05
CA ASP A 130 2.70 -1.39 -15.41
C ASP A 130 2.75 0.08 -14.96
N ASN A 131 2.02 0.44 -13.90
CA ASN A 131 2.05 1.79 -13.34
C ASN A 131 3.21 1.98 -12.36
N LEU A 132 3.64 3.22 -12.17
CA LEU A 132 4.67 3.63 -11.22
C LEU A 132 4.09 4.55 -10.15
N VAL A 133 4.33 4.19 -8.88
CA VAL A 133 4.05 5.03 -7.70
C VAL A 133 5.36 5.31 -7.00
N LYS A 134 5.84 6.56 -7.06
CA LYS A 134 7.17 6.89 -6.55
C LYS A 134 7.24 8.20 -5.78
N ASP A 135 8.06 8.23 -4.73
CA ASP A 135 8.36 9.44 -3.94
C ASP A 135 7.11 10.16 -3.36
N ASN A 136 5.98 9.45 -3.17
CA ASN A 136 4.77 10.07 -2.64
C ASN A 136 4.75 10.06 -1.10
N GLN A 137 4.08 11.07 -0.53
CA GLN A 137 3.72 11.14 0.89
C GLN A 137 2.25 10.77 1.07
N ILE A 138 1.99 9.60 1.63
CA ILE A 138 0.66 9.02 1.83
C ILE A 138 0.40 8.93 3.33
N THR A 139 -0.47 9.81 3.86
CA THR A 139 -0.64 9.89 5.31
C THR A 139 -2.10 10.14 5.72
N HIS A 140 -2.52 9.55 6.85
CA HIS A 140 -3.84 9.78 7.44
C HIS A 140 -5.02 9.48 6.48
N ASN A 141 -4.87 8.49 5.62
CA ASN A 141 -5.95 7.97 4.80
C ASN A 141 -6.61 6.77 5.50
N ASP A 142 -7.83 6.42 5.10
CA ASP A 142 -8.47 5.21 5.63
C ASP A 142 -7.76 3.95 5.14
N THR A 143 -7.33 3.93 3.88
CA THR A 143 -6.51 2.87 3.27
C THR A 143 -5.40 3.49 2.42
N GLY A 144 -4.25 2.83 2.34
CA GLY A 144 -3.12 3.31 1.55
C GLY A 144 -3.25 2.98 0.06
N ILE A 145 -2.32 2.22 -0.50
CA ILE A 145 -2.32 1.80 -1.91
C ILE A 145 -3.02 0.45 -2.03
N VAL A 146 -3.98 0.34 -2.95
CA VAL A 146 -4.70 -0.89 -3.27
C VAL A 146 -4.44 -1.27 -4.73
N ALA A 147 -4.03 -2.50 -4.98
CA ALA A 147 -3.85 -3.04 -6.33
C ALA A 147 -4.63 -4.34 -6.48
N ILE A 148 -5.49 -4.40 -7.48
CA ILE A 148 -6.32 -5.57 -7.81
C ILE A 148 -6.16 -5.86 -9.29
N TYR A 149 -5.71 -7.07 -9.66
CA TYR A 149 -5.46 -7.47 -11.04
C TYR A 149 -4.58 -6.46 -11.81
N SER A 150 -3.51 -5.98 -11.16
CA SER A 150 -2.69 -4.88 -11.67
C SER A 150 -1.22 -5.32 -11.69
N ASP A 151 -0.87 -6.06 -12.73
CA ASP A 151 0.45 -6.68 -12.90
C ASP A 151 1.55 -5.64 -13.17
N GLY A 152 2.79 -5.96 -12.88
CA GLY A 152 3.93 -5.10 -13.19
C GLY A 152 4.00 -3.78 -12.42
N LEU A 153 3.12 -3.56 -11.44
CA LEU A 153 3.10 -2.33 -10.66
C LEU A 153 4.41 -2.14 -9.89
N ARG A 154 4.94 -0.92 -9.92
CA ARG A 154 6.12 -0.52 -9.16
C ARG A 154 5.76 0.52 -8.11
N ILE A 155 6.09 0.22 -6.84
CA ILE A 155 5.86 1.09 -5.68
C ILE A 155 7.21 1.36 -5.04
N GLU A 156 7.77 2.54 -5.29
CA GLU A 156 9.17 2.86 -4.99
C GLU A 156 9.30 4.12 -4.12
N ASP A 157 10.14 4.07 -3.10
CA ASP A 157 10.57 5.23 -2.30
C ASP A 157 9.43 6.05 -1.66
N ASN A 158 8.24 5.48 -1.47
CA ASN A 158 7.12 6.19 -0.86
C ASN A 158 7.21 6.18 0.67
N ARG A 159 6.63 7.20 1.30
CA ARG A 159 6.34 7.21 2.73
C ARG A 159 4.84 6.99 2.95
N ILE A 160 4.48 5.86 3.56
CA ILE A 160 3.09 5.50 3.86
C ILE A 160 2.92 5.39 5.36
N ALA A 161 2.11 6.27 5.94
CA ALA A 161 2.01 6.37 7.39
C ALA A 161 0.61 6.70 7.89
N HIS A 162 0.32 6.27 9.13
CA HIS A 162 -0.90 6.60 9.85
C HIS A 162 -2.19 6.10 9.17
N ILE A 163 -2.13 4.95 8.51
CA ILE A 163 -3.28 4.19 8.04
C ILE A 163 -3.75 3.32 9.22
N ARG A 164 -4.71 3.83 10.01
CA ARG A 164 -5.01 3.25 11.33
C ARG A 164 -6.38 2.58 11.44
N ASN A 165 -7.20 2.61 10.41
CA ASN A 165 -8.50 1.96 10.45
C ASN A 165 -8.35 0.45 10.60
N THR A 166 -9.16 -0.14 11.47
CA THR A 166 -9.17 -1.59 11.68
C THR A 166 -9.49 -2.32 10.37
N GLY A 167 -8.66 -3.28 9.99
CA GLY A 167 -8.81 -4.02 8.74
C GLY A 167 -8.25 -3.32 7.49
N SER A 168 -7.70 -2.11 7.63
CA SER A 168 -7.03 -1.41 6.54
C SER A 168 -5.52 -1.66 6.51
N SER A 169 -4.94 -1.49 5.35
CA SER A 169 -3.50 -1.69 5.12
C SER A 169 -2.88 -0.48 4.42
N ALA A 170 -1.61 -0.25 4.70
CA ALA A 170 -0.81 0.74 3.96
C ALA A 170 -0.62 0.28 2.50
N LEU A 171 -0.40 -1.01 2.29
CA LEU A 171 -0.32 -1.66 0.99
C LEU A 171 -1.26 -2.87 0.98
N SER A 172 -2.13 -2.97 -0.01
CA SER A 172 -3.03 -4.11 -0.22
C SER A 172 -2.90 -4.60 -1.65
N ILE A 173 -2.23 -5.73 -1.85
CA ILE A 173 -1.96 -6.30 -3.16
C ILE A 173 -2.72 -7.59 -3.31
N LYS A 174 -3.60 -7.65 -4.32
CA LYS A 174 -4.46 -8.78 -4.57
C LYS A 174 -4.41 -9.20 -6.03
N GLU A 175 -4.14 -10.49 -6.25
CA GLU A 175 -4.20 -11.13 -7.57
C GLU A 175 -3.46 -10.32 -8.66
N SER A 176 -2.28 -9.82 -8.31
CA SER A 176 -1.43 -9.01 -9.18
C SER A 176 -0.04 -9.67 -9.27
N SER A 177 0.48 -9.79 -10.48
CA SER A 177 1.74 -10.46 -10.79
C SER A 177 2.88 -9.47 -10.93
N GLN A 178 4.10 -9.90 -10.60
CA GLN A 178 5.33 -9.15 -10.86
C GLN A 178 5.34 -7.74 -10.23
N VAL A 179 4.64 -7.57 -9.10
CA VAL A 179 4.63 -6.28 -8.39
C VAL A 179 5.95 -6.09 -7.64
N ARG A 180 6.57 -4.93 -7.81
CA ARG A 180 7.82 -4.56 -7.15
C ARG A 180 7.58 -3.46 -6.12
N ILE A 181 7.94 -3.74 -4.88
CA ILE A 181 7.77 -2.82 -3.74
C ILE A 181 9.17 -2.60 -3.16
N SER A 182 9.75 -1.42 -3.36
CA SER A 182 11.13 -1.18 -2.95
C SER A 182 11.38 0.21 -2.35
N GLY A 183 12.27 0.27 -1.36
CA GLY A 183 12.69 1.53 -0.75
C GLY A 183 11.63 2.26 0.07
N ASN A 184 10.45 1.68 0.26
CA ASN A 184 9.36 2.36 0.93
C ASN A 184 9.53 2.41 2.46
N LYS A 185 9.02 3.50 3.08
CA LYS A 185 8.89 3.65 4.53
C LYS A 185 7.43 3.49 4.94
N VAL A 186 7.10 2.33 5.50
CA VAL A 186 5.75 1.94 5.91
C VAL A 186 5.67 1.95 7.42
N VAL A 187 5.14 3.05 8.00
CA VAL A 187 5.32 3.32 9.43
C VAL A 187 4.01 3.74 10.12
N HIS A 188 3.80 3.27 11.36
CA HIS A 188 2.64 3.62 12.19
C HIS A 188 1.28 3.28 11.57
N ASN A 189 1.16 2.13 10.90
CA ASN A 189 -0.08 1.68 10.27
C ASN A 189 -0.75 0.54 11.07
N ALA A 190 -2.03 0.30 10.84
CA ALA A 190 -2.71 -0.89 11.38
C ALA A 190 -2.10 -2.17 10.76
N THR A 191 -1.97 -2.20 9.44
CA THR A 191 -1.21 -3.24 8.73
C THR A 191 -0.33 -2.58 7.67
N GLY A 192 0.94 -2.96 7.61
CA GLY A 192 1.87 -2.43 6.61
C GLY A 192 1.58 -2.98 5.23
N LEU A 193 1.60 -4.29 5.07
CA LEU A 193 1.26 -4.98 3.82
C LEU A 193 0.22 -6.07 4.06
N THR A 194 -0.78 -6.13 3.21
CA THR A 194 -1.65 -7.31 3.05
C THR A 194 -1.50 -7.86 1.64
N ALA A 195 -1.16 -9.12 1.53
CA ALA A 195 -0.99 -9.79 0.25
C ALA A 195 -1.61 -11.19 0.26
N ASN A 196 -2.22 -11.60 -0.86
CA ASN A 196 -2.62 -12.98 -1.03
C ASN A 196 -1.45 -13.85 -1.50
N SER A 197 -1.49 -15.11 -1.14
CA SER A 197 -0.59 -16.12 -1.72
C SER A 197 -0.76 -16.17 -3.24
N PRO A 198 0.33 -16.48 -3.97
CA PRO A 198 0.24 -16.65 -5.42
C PRO A 198 -0.82 -17.68 -5.81
N ILE A 199 -1.81 -17.27 -6.60
CA ILE A 199 -2.80 -18.19 -7.19
C ILE A 199 -2.16 -18.92 -8.36
N PHE A 200 -1.38 -18.19 -9.15
CA PHE A 200 -0.56 -18.70 -10.23
C PHE A 200 0.93 -18.49 -9.91
N PRO A 201 1.84 -19.29 -10.44
CA PRO A 201 3.28 -19.15 -10.18
C PRO A 201 3.85 -17.77 -10.52
N GLU A 202 3.21 -17.05 -11.43
CA GLU A 202 3.62 -15.69 -11.85
C GLU A 202 3.20 -14.58 -10.87
N ASN A 203 2.24 -14.84 -9.98
CA ASN A 203 1.72 -13.85 -9.03
C ASN A 203 2.71 -13.61 -7.88
N ILE A 204 3.94 -13.31 -8.21
CA ILE A 204 5.02 -13.08 -7.26
C ILE A 204 5.14 -11.59 -6.98
N LEU A 205 5.27 -11.26 -5.70
CA LEU A 205 5.65 -9.93 -5.22
C LEU A 205 7.14 -9.92 -4.90
N TYR A 206 7.81 -8.84 -5.25
CA TYR A 206 9.21 -8.58 -4.91
C TYR A 206 9.25 -7.42 -3.91
N LEU A 207 9.54 -7.72 -2.66
CA LEU A 207 9.66 -6.74 -1.58
C LEU A 207 11.12 -6.59 -1.20
N VAL A 208 11.74 -5.48 -1.58
CA VAL A 208 13.19 -5.30 -1.42
C VAL A 208 13.52 -3.95 -0.80
N ASN A 209 14.40 -3.93 0.22
CA ASN A 209 14.87 -2.70 0.87
C ASN A 209 13.78 -1.80 1.46
N ASN A 210 12.64 -2.35 1.90
CA ASN A 210 11.62 -1.56 2.56
C ASN A 210 11.85 -1.49 4.08
N ASN A 211 11.34 -0.44 4.70
CA ASN A 211 11.31 -0.30 6.15
C ASN A 211 9.87 -0.38 6.66
N PHE A 212 9.55 -1.46 7.36
CA PHE A 212 8.29 -1.67 8.07
C PHE A 212 8.53 -1.45 9.56
N SER A 213 8.07 -0.32 10.11
CA SER A 213 8.31 -0.01 11.52
C SER A 213 7.11 0.57 12.24
N TYR A 214 6.97 0.22 13.52
CA TYR A 214 5.89 0.72 14.39
C TYR A 214 4.48 0.41 13.86
N ASN A 215 4.29 -0.64 13.08
CA ASN A 215 2.96 -1.08 12.64
C ASN A 215 2.37 -2.07 13.66
N ASN A 216 1.03 -2.15 13.73
CA ASN A 216 0.44 -3.24 14.53
C ASN A 216 0.76 -4.60 13.90
N VAL A 217 0.69 -4.69 12.57
CA VAL A 217 1.16 -5.85 11.80
C VAL A 217 2.04 -5.34 10.68
N ALA A 218 3.30 -5.81 10.56
CA ALA A 218 4.14 -5.37 9.46
C ALA A 218 3.66 -5.97 8.14
N MET A 219 3.47 -7.29 8.08
CA MET A 219 2.95 -7.97 6.89
C MET A 219 1.91 -9.03 7.27
N TYR A 220 0.85 -9.11 6.50
CA TYR A 220 -0.17 -10.15 6.60
C TYR A 220 -0.32 -10.89 5.27
N PHE A 221 -0.06 -12.20 5.29
CA PHE A 221 -0.24 -13.08 4.14
C PHE A 221 -1.45 -13.99 4.35
N TYR A 222 -2.30 -14.10 3.32
CA TYR A 222 -3.45 -15.01 3.34
C TYR A 222 -3.47 -15.93 2.12
N GLY A 223 -4.10 -17.11 2.27
CA GLY A 223 -4.08 -18.19 1.29
C GLY A 223 -3.20 -19.35 1.76
N GLU A 224 -3.03 -20.38 0.94
CA GLU A 224 -2.41 -21.65 1.34
C GLU A 224 -1.00 -21.85 0.79
N LYS A 225 -0.50 -20.93 -0.04
CA LYS A 225 0.82 -21.03 -0.69
C LYS A 225 1.69 -19.84 -0.34
N GLY A 226 2.98 -20.00 -0.42
CA GLY A 226 3.98 -18.95 -0.44
C GLY A 226 4.55 -18.78 -1.86
N GLY A 227 5.63 -18.01 -2.00
CA GLY A 227 6.36 -17.85 -3.25
C GLY A 227 6.80 -16.41 -3.54
N HIS A 228 6.51 -15.47 -2.64
CA HIS A 228 7.00 -14.10 -2.74
C HIS A 228 8.50 -14.02 -2.42
N VAL A 229 9.18 -13.02 -2.97
CA VAL A 229 10.59 -12.70 -2.72
C VAL A 229 10.66 -11.50 -1.76
N ILE A 230 11.25 -11.70 -0.58
CA ILE A 230 11.25 -10.72 0.50
C ILE A 230 12.67 -10.57 1.04
N HIS A 231 13.42 -9.65 0.43
CA HIS A 231 14.84 -9.50 0.66
C HIS A 231 15.20 -8.11 1.20
N ASP A 232 16.22 -8.07 2.06
CA ASP A 232 16.85 -6.84 2.55
C ASP A 232 15.88 -5.82 3.19
N ASN A 233 14.72 -6.25 3.67
CA ASN A 233 13.79 -5.36 4.36
C ASN A 233 14.18 -5.20 5.82
N ARG A 234 13.65 -4.16 6.45
CA ARG A 234 13.83 -3.87 7.88
C ARG A 234 12.49 -3.97 8.59
N PHE A 235 12.44 -4.80 9.62
CA PHE A 235 11.29 -4.98 10.50
C PHE A 235 11.64 -4.50 11.90
N LEU A 236 11.11 -3.34 12.29
CA LEU A 236 11.50 -2.66 13.53
C LEU A 236 10.27 -2.27 14.35
N GLU A 237 10.24 -2.67 15.62
CA GLU A 237 9.22 -2.23 16.60
C GLU A 237 7.77 -2.46 16.11
N ASN A 238 7.52 -3.52 15.37
CA ASN A 238 6.16 -3.91 14.99
C ASN A 238 5.54 -4.78 16.08
N LEU A 239 4.26 -4.62 16.39
CA LEU A 239 3.61 -5.49 17.39
C LEU A 239 3.51 -6.94 16.92
N THR A 240 3.31 -7.17 15.63
CA THR A 240 3.48 -8.45 14.95
C THR A 240 4.26 -8.21 13.67
N THR A 241 5.33 -8.91 13.51
CA THR A 241 6.13 -8.77 12.31
C THR A 241 5.45 -9.47 11.16
N ILE A 242 5.13 -10.75 11.28
CA ILE A 242 4.45 -11.51 10.22
C ILE A 242 3.18 -12.16 10.77
N ALA A 243 2.06 -11.86 10.16
CA ALA A 243 0.78 -12.51 10.39
C ALA A 243 0.38 -13.35 9.17
N VAL A 244 -0.30 -14.46 9.40
CA VAL A 244 -0.72 -15.40 8.36
C VAL A 244 -2.13 -15.91 8.61
N SER A 245 -2.91 -16.12 7.55
CA SER A 245 -4.17 -16.87 7.66
C SER A 245 -3.93 -18.38 7.75
N HIS A 246 -2.81 -18.85 7.20
CA HIS A 246 -2.35 -20.23 7.25
C HIS A 246 -0.82 -20.26 7.28
N VAL A 247 -0.21 -21.17 8.03
CA VAL A 247 1.26 -21.25 8.18
C VAL A 247 1.98 -21.31 6.82
N ALA A 248 1.43 -22.02 5.84
CA ALA A 248 1.99 -22.13 4.51
C ALA A 248 2.00 -20.79 3.73
N SER A 249 1.17 -19.80 4.12
CA SER A 249 1.07 -18.52 3.40
C SER A 249 2.37 -17.72 3.39
N ALA A 250 3.22 -17.86 4.40
CA ALA A 250 4.51 -17.17 4.49
C ALA A 250 5.71 -18.11 4.46
N ARG A 251 5.52 -19.39 4.84
CA ARG A 251 6.61 -20.37 5.00
C ARG A 251 7.41 -20.60 3.72
N HIS A 252 6.75 -20.56 2.58
CA HIS A 252 7.37 -20.85 1.28
C HIS A 252 7.76 -19.58 0.50
N ASN A 253 7.73 -18.42 1.15
CA ASN A 253 8.34 -17.22 0.59
C ASN A 253 9.85 -17.33 0.70
N ASP A 254 10.54 -16.66 -0.22
CA ASP A 254 12.00 -16.53 -0.19
C ASP A 254 12.39 -15.35 0.69
N TRP A 255 12.88 -15.66 1.90
CA TRP A 255 13.28 -14.70 2.91
C TRP A 255 14.80 -14.66 3.01
N GLN A 256 15.41 -13.53 2.68
CA GLN A 256 16.87 -13.37 2.77
C GLN A 256 17.28 -11.94 3.13
N GLY A 257 18.30 -11.83 3.97
CA GLY A 257 18.95 -10.56 4.26
C GLY A 257 18.11 -9.55 4.99
N ASN A 258 16.97 -9.95 5.57
CA ASN A 258 16.11 -9.01 6.28
C ASN A 258 16.70 -8.70 7.67
N LEU A 259 16.52 -7.47 8.10
CA LEU A 259 16.85 -7.02 9.45
C LEU A 259 15.64 -7.17 10.36
N TRP A 260 15.79 -7.98 11.40
CA TRP A 260 14.77 -8.28 12.39
C TRP A 260 15.19 -7.71 13.75
N ASP A 261 14.35 -6.94 14.41
CA ASP A 261 14.66 -6.35 15.72
C ASP A 261 14.70 -7.38 16.87
N ASP A 262 14.08 -8.54 16.67
CA ASP A 262 14.08 -9.65 17.60
C ASP A 262 15.08 -10.77 17.25
N TYR A 263 16.04 -10.51 16.33
CA TYR A 263 17.08 -11.48 16.00
C TYR A 263 18.12 -11.56 17.11
N GLU A 264 18.28 -12.70 17.71
CA GLU A 264 19.22 -12.99 18.83
C GLU A 264 20.46 -13.80 18.42
N GLY A 265 20.77 -13.87 17.12
CA GLY A 265 21.93 -14.62 16.62
C GLY A 265 23.24 -13.86 16.74
N PHE A 266 24.29 -14.39 16.12
CA PHE A 266 25.64 -13.86 16.14
C PHE A 266 26.13 -13.63 14.71
N ASP A 267 27.05 -12.69 14.55
CA ASP A 267 27.85 -12.48 13.34
C ASP A 267 29.33 -12.65 13.76
N ARG A 268 29.89 -13.85 13.60
CA ARG A 268 31.23 -14.20 14.08
C ARG A 268 32.31 -13.83 13.08
N ASP A 269 32.00 -13.88 11.81
CA ASP A 269 32.93 -13.56 10.74
C ASP A 269 32.89 -12.09 10.31
N ALA A 270 31.98 -11.30 10.91
CA ALA A 270 31.78 -9.87 10.70
C ALA A 270 31.45 -9.51 9.23
N ASP A 271 30.68 -10.37 8.55
CA ASP A 271 30.21 -10.12 7.18
C ASP A 271 28.91 -9.28 7.14
N GLY A 272 28.32 -8.95 8.30
CA GLY A 272 27.10 -8.16 8.45
C GLY A 272 25.82 -9.00 8.40
N PHE A 273 25.95 -10.33 8.40
CA PHE A 273 24.84 -11.26 8.46
C PHE A 273 24.96 -12.20 9.66
N GLY A 274 23.85 -12.73 10.09
CA GLY A 274 23.85 -13.68 11.19
C GLY A 274 24.26 -15.08 10.73
N ASP A 275 25.11 -15.74 11.53
CA ASP A 275 25.56 -17.12 11.31
C ASP A 275 24.47 -18.17 11.58
N THR A 276 23.36 -17.78 12.17
CA THR A 276 22.24 -18.66 12.47
C THR A 276 20.96 -18.10 11.84
N PRO A 277 20.09 -18.96 11.30
CA PRO A 277 18.82 -18.52 10.73
C PRO A 277 17.92 -17.81 11.74
N HIS A 278 17.20 -16.79 11.30
CA HIS A 278 16.08 -16.23 12.06
C HIS A 278 14.80 -17.01 11.73
N THR A 279 14.10 -17.49 12.75
CA THR A 279 12.89 -18.29 12.57
C THR A 279 11.74 -17.73 13.40
N ILE A 280 10.65 -17.37 12.74
CA ILE A 280 9.40 -16.97 13.39
C ILE A 280 8.50 -18.20 13.53
N LYS A 281 8.07 -18.46 14.76
CA LYS A 281 7.15 -19.55 15.11
C LYS A 281 5.81 -19.01 15.59
N LEU A 282 4.74 -19.73 15.29
CA LEU A 282 3.40 -19.37 15.70
C LEU A 282 3.10 -19.97 17.09
N TYR A 283 2.91 -19.11 18.07
CA TYR A 283 2.50 -19.47 19.44
C TYR A 283 1.06 -18.99 19.71
N ALA A 284 0.82 -18.32 20.83
CA ALA A 284 -0.48 -17.77 21.21
C ALA A 284 -1.07 -16.77 20.21
N ASP A 285 -0.25 -16.19 19.36
CA ASP A 285 -0.69 -15.32 18.24
C ASP A 285 -1.71 -15.99 17.30
N ARG A 286 -1.75 -17.32 17.25
CA ARG A 286 -2.75 -18.08 16.50
C ARG A 286 -4.19 -17.72 16.90
N ILE A 287 -4.41 -17.39 18.17
CA ILE A 287 -5.76 -17.08 18.69
C ILE A 287 -6.36 -15.87 17.98
N TRP A 288 -5.59 -14.80 17.78
CA TRP A 288 -6.10 -13.60 17.14
C TRP A 288 -5.99 -13.63 15.60
N MET A 289 -5.12 -14.46 15.03
CA MET A 289 -5.09 -14.75 13.60
C MET A 289 -6.36 -15.48 13.18
N ASP A 290 -6.78 -16.49 13.94
CA ASP A 290 -8.00 -17.25 13.69
C ASP A 290 -9.28 -16.41 13.97
N ARG A 291 -9.21 -15.45 14.89
CA ARG A 291 -10.34 -14.62 15.30
C ARG A 291 -9.94 -13.16 15.47
N PRO A 292 -10.03 -12.33 14.41
CA PRO A 292 -9.58 -10.91 14.42
C PRO A 292 -10.17 -10.07 15.56
N VAL A 293 -11.40 -10.37 16.02
CA VAL A 293 -12.03 -9.67 17.15
C VAL A 293 -11.19 -9.79 18.43
N THR A 294 -10.39 -10.85 18.58
CA THR A 294 -9.54 -11.06 19.76
C THR A 294 -8.28 -10.18 19.74
N GLN A 295 -7.97 -9.52 18.64
CA GLN A 295 -6.86 -8.55 18.55
C GLN A 295 -6.97 -7.45 19.62
N PHE A 296 -8.20 -7.12 20.05
CA PHE A 296 -8.43 -6.16 21.12
C PHE A 296 -7.69 -6.53 22.43
N PHE A 297 -7.52 -7.80 22.69
CA PHE A 297 -6.82 -8.29 23.89
C PHE A 297 -5.31 -8.42 23.72
N ARG A 298 -4.80 -8.18 22.52
CA ARG A 298 -3.37 -8.21 22.24
C ARG A 298 -2.65 -7.10 23.00
N GLY A 299 -1.48 -7.42 23.53
CA GLY A 299 -0.75 -6.51 24.40
C GLY A 299 -1.28 -6.42 25.83
N THR A 300 -2.33 -7.20 26.18
CA THR A 300 -2.74 -7.33 27.57
C THR A 300 -1.76 -8.22 28.33
N PRO A 301 -1.53 -7.98 29.63
CA PRO A 301 -0.65 -8.82 30.45
C PRO A 301 -1.03 -10.31 30.43
N VAL A 302 -2.32 -10.61 30.28
CA VAL A 302 -2.83 -12.00 30.22
C VAL A 302 -2.35 -12.68 28.95
N MET A 303 -2.45 -12.02 27.79
CA MET A 303 -1.98 -12.59 26.53
C MET A 303 -0.46 -12.72 26.50
N GLY A 304 0.27 -11.73 27.04
CA GLY A 304 1.72 -11.82 27.19
C GLY A 304 2.16 -12.98 28.10
N MET A 305 1.37 -13.27 29.16
CA MET A 305 1.65 -14.39 30.04
C MET A 305 1.35 -15.74 29.37
N ILE A 306 0.28 -15.82 28.56
CA ILE A 306 -0.03 -17.03 27.77
C ILE A 306 1.07 -17.28 26.75
N ASP A 307 1.51 -16.26 26.03
CA ASP A 307 2.62 -16.36 25.07
C ASP A 307 3.91 -16.84 25.75
N LEU A 308 4.26 -16.25 26.89
CA LEU A 308 5.42 -16.67 27.67
C LEU A 308 5.31 -18.14 28.12
N LEU A 309 4.14 -18.55 28.64
CA LEU A 309 3.93 -19.94 29.09
C LEU A 309 4.02 -20.91 27.90
N GLU A 310 3.50 -20.54 26.75
CA GLU A 310 3.55 -21.37 25.55
C GLU A 310 4.97 -21.47 24.99
N ARG A 311 5.77 -20.42 25.09
CA ARG A 311 7.21 -20.47 24.75
C ARG A 311 8.02 -21.35 25.69
N LEU A 312 7.69 -21.34 26.99
CA LEU A 312 8.39 -22.15 27.99
C LEU A 312 7.96 -23.63 27.99
N ALA A 313 6.71 -23.91 27.71
CA ALA A 313 6.14 -25.25 27.69
C ALA A 313 5.03 -25.35 26.62
N PRO A 314 5.39 -25.46 25.35
CA PRO A 314 4.42 -25.47 24.25
C PRO A 314 3.49 -26.68 24.39
N PHE A 315 2.18 -26.44 24.35
CA PHE A 315 1.15 -27.49 24.35
C PHE A 315 1.14 -28.34 23.09
N SER A 316 1.72 -27.80 21.99
CA SER A 316 1.93 -28.47 20.71
C SER A 316 3.21 -27.94 20.07
N GLU A 317 3.78 -28.65 19.10
CA GLU A 317 4.91 -28.11 18.33
C GLU A 317 4.46 -26.85 17.58
N PRO A 318 5.09 -25.69 17.85
CA PRO A 318 4.71 -24.45 17.19
C PRO A 318 5.05 -24.53 15.70
N GLY A 319 4.08 -24.15 14.87
CA GLY A 319 4.29 -24.13 13.43
C GLY A 319 5.29 -23.04 13.02
N THR A 320 6.28 -23.37 12.20
CA THR A 320 7.21 -22.39 11.62
C THR A 320 6.50 -21.56 10.56
N VAL A 321 6.43 -20.26 10.75
CA VAL A 321 5.84 -19.29 9.83
C VAL A 321 6.82 -18.92 8.72
N LEU A 322 8.07 -18.66 9.08
CA LEU A 322 9.15 -18.38 8.13
C LEU A 322 10.51 -18.76 8.71
N THR A 323 11.49 -18.86 7.82
CA THR A 323 12.91 -18.91 8.15
C THR A 323 13.64 -17.99 7.18
N ASP A 324 14.41 -17.03 7.71
CA ASP A 324 15.42 -16.25 6.97
C ASP A 324 16.77 -16.89 7.25
N GLU A 325 17.31 -17.56 6.24
CA GLU A 325 18.56 -18.34 6.40
C GLU A 325 19.77 -17.44 6.58
N ARG A 326 19.68 -16.18 6.20
CA ARG A 326 20.79 -15.22 6.27
C ARG A 326 20.30 -13.84 6.71
N PRO A 327 19.80 -13.72 7.96
CA PRO A 327 19.30 -12.46 8.48
C PRO A 327 20.42 -11.42 8.56
N ARG A 328 20.09 -10.14 8.32
CA ARG A 328 21.07 -9.05 8.50
C ARG A 328 21.30 -8.82 9.97
N PHE A 329 22.57 -8.67 10.36
CA PHE A 329 22.97 -8.34 11.71
C PHE A 329 23.03 -6.83 11.92
N ALA A 330 22.44 -6.33 13.01
CA ALA A 330 22.54 -4.92 13.40
C ALA A 330 23.61 -4.78 14.49
N TYR A 331 24.62 -3.98 14.21
CA TYR A 331 25.62 -3.60 15.20
C TYR A 331 25.12 -2.48 16.09
#